data_2d1605e1bbd4e6d739d214f3ed5d341d
#
_entry.id   2d1605e1bbd4e6d739d214f3ed5d341d
#
_cell.length_a   1.000
_cell.length_b   1.000
_cell.length_c   1.000
_cell.angle_alpha   90.00
_cell.angle_beta   90.00
_cell.angle_gamma   90.00
#
_symmetry.space_group_name_H-M   'P 1'
#
loop_
_entity.id
_entity.type
_entity.pdbx_description
1 polymer ?
#
loop_
_entity_poly.entity_id
_entity_poly.type
_entity_poly.pdbx_seq_one_letter_code
_entity_poly.pdbx_strand_id
1 'polypeptide(L)'
;MAKSFFRLSFAIGPTNDERYGALALYEEAFGAKTLSVSTPPDGGDAHILLNVHGLEILIGPGKAPQPDDENRVCCEVHFDNKEELLRSYEVLKRDSIFQSLEGPYPWANVLALVTDRYGVSWALYYHG
;
A
#
# COMPACT_ATOMS: atom_id res chain seq x y z
N MET A 1 5.48 5.81 29.90
CA MET A 1 6.59 5.34 29.04
C MET A 1 6.01 4.53 27.88
N ALA A 2 6.39 4.87 26.66
CA ALA A 2 5.91 4.15 25.49
C ALA A 2 6.60 2.79 25.39
N LYS A 3 5.85 1.77 25.01
CA LYS A 3 6.39 0.46 24.70
C LYS A 3 6.99 0.48 23.30
N SER A 4 8.01 -0.35 23.08
CA SER A 4 8.55 -0.55 21.74
C SER A 4 7.48 -1.15 20.84
N PHE A 5 7.41 -0.71 19.61
CA PHE A 5 6.46 -1.25 18.62
C PHE A 5 7.07 -1.19 17.22
N PHE A 6 6.43 -1.89 16.30
CA PHE A 6 6.84 -1.96 14.90
C PHE A 6 5.74 -1.34 14.03
N ARG A 7 6.17 -0.61 13.01
CA ARG A 7 5.26 0.00 12.04
C ARG A 7 5.94 0.00 10.68
N LEU A 8 5.17 -0.19 9.61
CA LEU A 8 5.66 0.04 8.25
C LEU A 8 5.53 1.52 7.92
N SER A 9 6.49 2.04 7.20
CA SER A 9 6.46 3.42 6.73
C SER A 9 6.72 3.44 5.23
N PHE A 10 5.83 4.10 4.49
CA PHE A 10 5.96 4.27 3.04
C PHE A 10 6.47 5.68 2.78
N ALA A 11 7.61 5.78 2.09
CA ALA A 11 8.17 7.06 1.67
C ALA A 11 7.54 7.42 0.33
N ILE A 12 6.59 8.34 0.35
CA ILE A 12 5.80 8.72 -0.83
C ILE A 12 5.91 10.21 -1.05
N GLY A 13 6.17 10.59 -2.24
CA GLY A 13 6.29 11.99 -2.56
C GLY A 13 6.92 12.21 -3.91
N PRO A 14 7.38 13.43 -4.17
CA PRO A 14 7.82 14.47 -3.21
C PRO A 14 6.72 15.37 -2.64
N THR A 15 5.49 15.30 -3.12
CA THR A 15 4.46 16.28 -2.74
C THR A 15 3.41 15.70 -1.79
N ASN A 16 2.72 16.60 -1.08
CA ASN A 16 1.58 16.21 -0.23
C ASN A 16 0.45 15.64 -1.07
N ASP A 17 0.23 16.15 -2.28
CA ASP A 17 -0.80 15.62 -3.17
C ASP A 17 -0.58 14.15 -3.46
N GLU A 18 0.66 13.73 -3.65
CA GLU A 18 1.00 12.32 -3.87
C GLU A 18 0.72 11.48 -2.62
N ARG A 19 1.02 12.00 -1.43
CA ARG A 19 0.74 11.31 -0.17
C ARG A 19 -0.75 11.16 0.06
N TYR A 20 -1.55 12.22 -0.20
CA TYR A 20 -3.00 12.15 -0.12
C TYR A 20 -3.58 11.23 -1.20
N GLY A 21 -2.97 11.21 -2.38
CA GLY A 21 -3.36 10.28 -3.45
C GLY A 21 -3.14 8.83 -3.05
N ALA A 22 -2.02 8.54 -2.37
CA ALA A 22 -1.75 7.20 -1.87
C ALA A 22 -2.77 6.79 -0.80
N LEU A 23 -3.11 7.69 0.12
CA LEU A 23 -4.16 7.43 1.09
C LEU A 23 -5.48 7.07 0.41
N ALA A 24 -5.90 7.85 -0.58
CA ALA A 24 -7.13 7.59 -1.32
C ALA A 24 -7.09 6.24 -2.03
N LEU A 25 -5.95 5.89 -2.62
CA LEU A 25 -5.77 4.59 -3.28
C LEU A 25 -5.96 3.43 -2.30
N TYR A 26 -5.35 3.52 -1.12
CA TYR A 26 -5.43 2.45 -0.12
C TYR A 26 -6.79 2.39 0.57
N GLU A 27 -7.46 3.54 0.74
CA GLU A 27 -8.85 3.56 1.20
C GLU A 27 -9.75 2.80 0.22
N GLU A 28 -9.61 3.06 -1.07
CA GLU A 28 -10.42 2.39 -2.10
C GLU A 28 -10.04 0.92 -2.24
N ALA A 29 -8.75 0.59 -2.26
CA ALA A 29 -8.28 -0.78 -2.49
C ALA A 29 -8.58 -1.71 -1.32
N PHE A 30 -8.41 -1.23 -0.08
CA PHE A 30 -8.44 -2.07 1.12
C PHE A 30 -9.45 -1.65 2.16
N GLY A 31 -10.17 -0.56 1.95
CA GLY A 31 -10.98 0.01 3.02
C GLY A 31 -10.13 0.54 4.17
N ALA A 32 -8.92 1.01 3.87
CA ALA A 32 -8.02 1.54 4.89
C ALA A 32 -8.68 2.68 5.65
N LYS A 33 -8.37 2.78 6.95
CA LYS A 33 -8.93 3.82 7.81
C LYS A 33 -7.84 4.80 8.22
N THR A 34 -8.08 6.09 8.00
CA THR A 34 -7.18 7.14 8.47
C THR A 34 -7.27 7.24 9.98
N LEU A 35 -6.12 7.13 10.63
CA LEU A 35 -6.02 7.29 12.09
C LEU A 35 -5.62 8.71 12.46
N SER A 36 -4.70 9.32 11.73
CA SER A 36 -4.31 10.72 11.95
C SER A 36 -3.64 11.29 10.71
N VAL A 37 -3.72 12.61 10.58
CA VAL A 37 -2.98 13.37 9.57
C VAL A 37 -2.28 14.50 10.29
N SER A 38 -0.98 14.62 10.11
CA SER A 38 -0.18 15.69 10.67
C SER A 38 0.47 16.47 9.54
N THR A 39 0.10 17.74 9.42
CA THR A 39 0.71 18.66 8.45
C THR A 39 1.28 19.82 9.25
N PRO A 40 2.59 20.11 9.14
CA PRO A 40 3.18 21.25 9.85
C PRO A 40 2.50 22.57 9.47
N PRO A 41 2.42 23.54 10.40
CA PRO A 41 1.75 24.82 10.13
C PRO A 41 2.33 25.62 8.98
N ASP A 42 3.59 25.39 8.64
CA ASP A 42 4.28 26.08 7.53
C ASP A 42 4.01 25.42 6.16
N GLY A 43 3.10 24.46 6.08
CA GLY A 43 2.82 23.75 4.87
C GLY A 43 3.85 22.69 4.51
N GLY A 44 4.60 22.19 5.49
CA GLY A 44 5.59 21.15 5.30
C GLY A 44 4.97 19.78 4.97
N ASP A 45 5.79 18.75 5.03
CA ASP A 45 5.41 17.40 4.60
C ASP A 45 4.35 16.77 5.50
N ALA A 46 3.27 16.31 4.89
CA ALA A 46 2.22 15.59 5.59
C ALA A 46 2.71 14.20 6.01
N HIS A 47 2.29 13.79 7.21
CA HIS A 47 2.50 12.44 7.73
C HIS A 47 1.12 11.86 8.01
N ILE A 48 0.79 10.75 7.37
CA ILE A 48 -0.54 10.15 7.42
C ILE A 48 -0.43 8.78 8.04
N LEU A 49 -1.12 8.57 9.16
CA LEU A 49 -1.20 7.28 9.81
C LEU A 49 -2.52 6.62 9.43
N LEU A 50 -2.45 5.40 8.92
CA LEU A 50 -3.64 4.66 8.50
C LEU A 50 -3.55 3.22 8.97
N ASN A 51 -4.71 2.56 9.03
CA ASN A 51 -4.83 1.14 9.34
C ASN A 51 -5.27 0.41 8.07
N VAL A 52 -4.48 -0.59 7.67
CA VAL A 52 -4.79 -1.46 6.53
C VAL A 52 -4.89 -2.88 7.06
N HIS A 53 -6.10 -3.43 7.09
CA HIS A 53 -6.35 -4.80 7.55
C HIS A 53 -5.70 -5.11 8.90
N GLY A 54 -5.76 -4.15 9.84
CA GLY A 54 -5.24 -4.32 11.19
C GLY A 54 -3.79 -3.89 11.39
N LEU A 55 -3.07 -3.55 10.32
CA LEU A 55 -1.70 -3.09 10.42
C LEU A 55 -1.63 -1.57 10.28
N GLU A 56 -0.90 -0.92 11.19
CA GLU A 56 -0.65 0.51 11.08
C GLU A 56 0.47 0.78 10.09
N ILE A 57 0.22 1.72 9.19
CA ILE A 57 1.17 2.14 8.17
C ILE A 57 1.26 3.67 8.22
N LEU A 58 2.48 4.18 8.15
CA LEU A 58 2.72 5.62 8.03
C LEU A 58 3.05 5.95 6.59
N ILE A 59 2.36 6.94 6.01
CA ILE A 59 2.76 7.54 4.75
C ILE A 59 3.51 8.81 5.08
N GLY A 60 4.80 8.83 4.75
CA GLY A 60 5.67 9.97 4.98
C GLY A 60 6.33 10.45 3.69
N PRO A 61 7.17 11.49 3.80
CA PRO A 61 7.80 12.06 2.61
C PRO A 61 8.81 11.12 1.97
N GLY A 62 8.93 11.21 0.66
CA GLY A 62 9.85 10.43 -0.15
C GLY A 62 10.05 11.10 -1.50
N LYS A 63 10.49 10.33 -2.45
CA LYS A 63 10.69 10.79 -3.83
C LYS A 63 9.86 9.92 -4.78
N ALA A 64 9.70 10.39 -6.02
CA ALA A 64 9.00 9.63 -7.05
C ALA A 64 9.74 8.32 -7.33
N PRO A 65 9.02 7.20 -7.58
CA PRO A 65 9.66 5.95 -7.94
C PRO A 65 10.38 6.07 -9.28
N GLN A 66 11.50 5.37 -9.40
CA GLN A 66 12.29 5.34 -10.62
C GLN A 66 12.17 3.97 -11.29
N PRO A 67 12.31 3.88 -12.64
CA PRO A 67 12.10 2.62 -13.36
C PRO A 67 13.01 1.47 -12.93
N ASP A 68 14.18 1.77 -12.39
CA ASP A 68 15.17 0.77 -11.97
C ASP A 68 15.22 0.56 -10.46
N ASP A 69 14.27 1.12 -9.72
CA ASP A 69 14.18 0.88 -8.28
C ASP A 69 13.90 -0.59 -8.00
N GLU A 70 14.65 -1.17 -7.06
CA GLU A 70 14.44 -2.54 -6.61
C GLU A 70 13.65 -2.53 -5.31
N ASN A 71 12.51 -3.22 -5.30
CA ASN A 71 11.70 -3.38 -4.09
C ASN A 71 12.03 -4.70 -3.42
N ARG A 72 12.73 -4.65 -2.29
CA ARG A 72 13.09 -5.84 -1.52
C ARG A 72 12.05 -6.17 -0.44
N VAL A 73 11.12 -5.27 -0.19
CA VAL A 73 10.06 -5.45 0.79
C VAL A 73 8.73 -5.44 0.04
N CYS A 74 7.92 -6.43 0.36
CA CYS A 74 6.59 -6.58 -0.22
C CYS A 74 5.57 -6.69 0.90
N CYS A 75 4.45 -5.98 0.77
CA CYS A 75 3.37 -6.06 1.74
C CYS A 75 2.41 -7.17 1.32
N GLU A 76 2.25 -8.19 2.16
CA GLU A 76 1.34 -9.28 1.87
C GLU A 76 -0.02 -9.01 2.52
N VAL A 77 -1.07 -9.17 1.73
CA VAL A 77 -2.44 -9.13 2.24
C VAL A 77 -3.09 -10.48 1.89
N HIS A 78 -3.58 -11.17 2.89
CA HIS A 78 -4.21 -12.47 2.73
C HIS A 78 -5.72 -12.31 2.83
N PHE A 79 -6.42 -12.69 1.78
CA PHE A 79 -7.88 -12.55 1.69
C PHE A 79 -8.53 -13.91 1.90
N ASP A 80 -9.66 -13.93 2.59
CA ASP A 80 -10.51 -15.12 2.70
C ASP A 80 -11.61 -15.15 1.64
N ASN A 81 -11.64 -14.17 0.75
CA ASN A 81 -12.64 -14.00 -0.29
C ASN A 81 -11.96 -13.61 -1.60
N LYS A 82 -12.17 -14.40 -2.65
CA LYS A 82 -11.54 -14.19 -3.95
C LYS A 82 -11.99 -12.88 -4.60
N GLU A 83 -13.28 -12.55 -4.51
CA GLU A 83 -13.84 -11.36 -5.14
C GLU A 83 -13.26 -10.09 -4.52
N GLU A 84 -13.02 -10.11 -3.21
CA GLU A 84 -12.40 -8.99 -2.52
C GLU A 84 -10.96 -8.78 -2.97
N LEU A 85 -10.20 -9.88 -3.12
CA LEU A 85 -8.84 -9.80 -3.66
C LEU A 85 -8.84 -9.17 -5.06
N LEU A 86 -9.71 -9.65 -5.94
CA LEU A 86 -9.76 -9.16 -7.32
C LEU A 86 -10.15 -7.69 -7.37
N ARG A 87 -11.06 -7.24 -6.51
CA ARG A 87 -11.42 -5.82 -6.41
C ARG A 87 -10.23 -4.97 -5.97
N SER A 88 -9.51 -5.41 -4.94
CA SER A 88 -8.32 -4.70 -4.48
C SER A 88 -7.25 -4.64 -5.58
N TYR A 89 -7.06 -5.74 -6.27
CA TYR A 89 -6.13 -5.82 -7.39
C TYR A 89 -6.49 -4.82 -8.51
N GLU A 90 -7.75 -4.76 -8.91
CA GLU A 90 -8.18 -3.84 -9.96
C GLU A 90 -7.96 -2.37 -9.58
N VAL A 91 -8.13 -2.03 -8.31
CA VAL A 91 -7.88 -0.68 -7.82
C VAL A 91 -6.39 -0.36 -7.82
N LEU A 92 -5.57 -1.24 -7.23
CA LEU A 92 -4.12 -1.02 -7.15
C LEU A 92 -3.45 -1.02 -8.52
N LYS A 93 -4.01 -1.74 -9.47
CA LYS A 93 -3.46 -1.88 -10.81
C LYS A 93 -3.50 -0.58 -11.62
N ARG A 94 -4.38 0.35 -11.27
CA ARG A 94 -4.53 1.62 -12.00
C ARG A 94 -3.22 2.41 -11.99
N ASP A 95 -2.68 2.66 -13.18
CA ASP A 95 -1.41 3.36 -13.38
C ASP A 95 -0.24 2.73 -12.62
N SER A 96 -0.32 1.44 -12.33
CA SER A 96 0.72 0.73 -11.60
C SER A 96 2.00 0.59 -12.43
N ILE A 97 3.13 0.47 -11.73
CA ILE A 97 4.43 0.27 -12.35
C ILE A 97 4.56 -1.17 -12.85
N PHE A 98 4.01 -2.12 -12.10
CA PHE A 98 4.04 -3.54 -12.42
C PHE A 98 2.78 -4.21 -11.90
N GLN A 99 2.25 -5.18 -12.65
CA GLN A 99 1.13 -6.01 -12.18
C GLN A 99 1.18 -7.40 -12.81
N SER A 100 0.75 -8.39 -12.04
CA SER A 100 0.67 -9.78 -12.49
C SER A 100 -0.41 -10.51 -11.69
N LEU A 101 -1.30 -11.22 -12.40
CA LEU A 101 -2.31 -12.06 -11.75
C LEU A 101 -1.96 -13.51 -12.10
N GLU A 102 -1.72 -14.32 -11.08
CA GLU A 102 -1.15 -15.66 -11.22
C GLU A 102 -1.93 -16.69 -10.41
N GLY A 103 -1.62 -17.94 -10.68
CA GLY A 103 -2.21 -19.09 -10.00
C GLY A 103 -3.08 -19.92 -10.93
N PRO A 104 -3.59 -21.05 -10.45
CA PRO A 104 -3.41 -21.56 -9.09
C PRO A 104 -2.04 -22.17 -8.83
N TYR A 105 -1.58 -22.01 -7.59
CA TYR A 105 -0.34 -22.59 -7.08
C TYR A 105 -0.67 -23.46 -5.85
N PRO A 106 0.24 -24.38 -5.44
CA PRO A 106 0.00 -25.14 -4.21
C PRO A 106 -0.18 -24.29 -2.97
N TRP A 107 0.43 -23.10 -2.93
CA TRP A 107 0.39 -22.19 -1.78
C TRP A 107 -0.66 -21.08 -1.91
N ALA A 108 -1.27 -20.91 -3.09
CA ALA A 108 -2.29 -19.88 -3.28
C ALA A 108 -3.12 -20.18 -4.53
N ASN A 109 -4.44 -20.18 -4.39
CA ASN A 109 -5.34 -20.31 -5.54
C ASN A 109 -5.20 -19.10 -6.48
N VAL A 110 -5.11 -17.91 -5.91
CA VAL A 110 -4.87 -16.67 -6.65
C VAL A 110 -3.75 -15.89 -5.97
N LEU A 111 -2.81 -15.43 -6.77
CA LEU A 111 -1.74 -14.54 -6.33
C LEU A 111 -1.73 -13.32 -7.25
N ALA A 112 -1.92 -12.13 -6.68
CA ALA A 112 -1.84 -10.89 -7.42
C ALA A 112 -0.63 -10.10 -6.93
N LEU A 113 0.26 -9.75 -7.83
CA LEU A 113 1.43 -8.93 -7.53
C LEU A 113 1.25 -7.57 -8.17
N VAL A 114 1.42 -6.50 -7.38
CA VAL A 114 1.31 -5.14 -7.88
C VAL A 114 2.40 -4.29 -7.26
N THR A 115 3.14 -3.56 -8.09
CA THR A 115 3.88 -2.39 -7.63
C THR A 115 3.04 -1.19 -8.04
N ASP A 116 2.45 -0.51 -7.07
CA ASP A 116 1.49 0.55 -7.35
C ASP A 116 2.17 1.80 -7.93
N ARG A 117 1.36 2.80 -8.30
CA ARG A 117 1.88 4.02 -8.92
C ARG A 117 2.81 4.82 -8.02
N TYR A 118 2.80 4.55 -6.72
CA TYR A 118 3.67 5.22 -5.74
C TYR A 118 4.93 4.40 -5.43
N GLY A 119 5.09 3.24 -6.06
CA GLY A 119 6.27 2.41 -5.88
C GLY A 119 6.19 1.40 -4.76
N VAL A 120 5.03 1.23 -4.13
CA VAL A 120 4.83 0.24 -3.06
C VAL A 120 4.46 -1.10 -3.67
N SER A 121 5.14 -2.16 -3.22
CA SER A 121 4.91 -3.52 -3.71
C SER A 121 3.95 -4.27 -2.82
N TRP A 122 2.93 -4.87 -3.44
CA TRP A 122 1.86 -5.63 -2.79
C TRP A 122 1.80 -7.05 -3.35
N ALA A 123 1.61 -8.02 -2.48
CA ALA A 123 1.30 -9.39 -2.86
C ALA A 123 -0.03 -9.77 -2.20
N LEU A 124 -1.03 -10.02 -3.03
CA LEU A 124 -2.39 -10.31 -2.59
C LEU A 124 -2.63 -11.81 -2.76
N TYR A 125 -2.96 -12.49 -1.66
CA TYR A 125 -3.12 -13.94 -1.62
C TYR A 125 -4.56 -14.33 -1.34
N TYR A 126 -5.05 -15.30 -2.08
CA TYR A 126 -6.26 -16.05 -1.75
C TYR A 126 -5.90 -17.53 -1.79
N HIS A 127 -6.05 -18.20 -0.67
CA HIS A 127 -5.62 -19.60 -0.56
C HIS A 127 -6.63 -20.60 -1.10
N GLY A 128 -7.90 -20.30 -1.03
CA GLY A 128 -8.95 -21.14 -1.57
C GLY A 128 -9.96 -21.66 -0.55
#